data_b71a5011b8042cd52a98e68f8e6b2943
#
_entry.id   b71a5011b8042cd52a98e68f8e6b2943
#
_cell.length_a   1.000
_cell.length_b   1.000
_cell.length_c   1.000
_cell.angle_alpha   90.00
_cell.angle_beta   90.00
_cell.angle_gamma   90.00
#
_symmetry.space_group_name_H-M   'P 1'
#
loop_
_entity.id
_entity.type
_entity.pdbx_description
1 polymer ?
#
loop_
_entity_poly.entity_id
_entity_poly.type
_entity_poly.pdbx_seq_one_letter_code
_entity_poly.pdbx_strand_id
1 'polypeptide(L)'
;MKPRSLFVPVAMLSVTAAIAAMFWPSADPVAAPETVLIAAALHDYRPAGEFRQGTRVVDAPFEPHQAPDLEIMKYQVSQADYALCVATGACPPTLGSGQANHPQTNINLADAVAYAGWLSTGTGLLWRLPTDAEWLLAAAERGSDDSLGAEANGDDPSRRWIATYQREVALRGEADLEPHPLGYFGLNDLGVADMAGNVWEWTATCFQNGTLTPGGDAIATRSSYCGVRAVQGKHRAFVIDFIRDARSGGCAAGVPPDYLGFRLVRDQAR
;
A
#
# COMPACT_ATOMS: atom_id res chain seq x y z
N MET A 1 -2.06 92.95 35.09
CA MET A 1 -1.73 92.09 33.93
C MET A 1 -2.01 90.65 34.33
N LYS A 2 -3.08 90.05 33.76
CA LYS A 2 -3.46 88.62 34.03
C LYS A 2 -3.00 87.77 32.85
N PRO A 3 -2.34 86.57 33.03
CA PRO A 3 -2.02 85.70 31.91
C PRO A 3 -3.26 84.96 31.50
N ARG A 4 -3.50 84.85 30.19
CA ARG A 4 -4.52 84.06 29.54
C ARG A 4 -3.98 82.62 29.37
N SER A 5 -4.62 81.65 29.97
CA SER A 5 -4.37 80.24 29.74
C SER A 5 -4.99 79.84 28.41
N LEU A 6 -4.17 79.33 27.49
CA LEU A 6 -4.64 78.63 26.28
C LEU A 6 -4.90 77.15 26.62
N PHE A 7 -6.16 76.76 26.52
CA PHE A 7 -6.53 75.33 26.51
C PHE A 7 -6.42 74.77 25.08
N VAL A 8 -5.55 73.81 24.89
CA VAL A 8 -5.47 73.04 23.64
C VAL A 8 -6.31 71.75 23.85
N PRO A 9 -7.33 71.47 23.03
CA PRO A 9 -8.05 70.19 23.14
C PRO A 9 -7.21 69.05 22.54
N VAL A 10 -6.92 68.04 23.34
CA VAL A 10 -6.35 66.80 22.88
C VAL A 10 -7.47 65.94 22.27
N ALA A 11 -7.47 65.80 20.94
CA ALA A 11 -8.35 64.91 20.24
C ALA A 11 -7.84 63.45 20.43
N MET A 12 -8.56 62.65 21.19
CA MET A 12 -8.34 61.16 21.24
C MET A 12 -8.83 60.53 19.94
N LEU A 13 -7.90 60.09 19.12
CA LEU A 13 -8.21 59.19 18.00
C LEU A 13 -8.40 57.76 18.56
N SER A 14 -9.63 57.31 18.58
CA SER A 14 -9.97 55.91 18.86
C SER A 14 -9.69 55.07 17.60
N VAL A 15 -8.60 54.31 17.60
CA VAL A 15 -8.31 53.31 16.58
C VAL A 15 -9.14 52.05 16.89
N THR A 16 -10.26 51.88 16.23
CA THR A 16 -11.02 50.64 16.21
C THR A 16 -10.29 49.65 15.29
N ALA A 17 -9.53 48.73 15.87
CA ALA A 17 -8.97 47.56 15.14
C ALA A 17 -10.11 46.63 14.75
N ALA A 18 -10.51 46.67 13.49
CA ALA A 18 -11.39 45.64 12.91
C ALA A 18 -10.60 44.36 12.77
N ILE A 19 -10.85 43.38 13.65
CA ILE A 19 -10.38 42.03 13.51
C ILE A 19 -11.20 41.41 12.37
N ALA A 20 -10.66 41.42 11.15
CA ALA A 20 -11.17 40.62 10.04
C ALA A 20 -10.89 39.15 10.41
N ALA A 21 -11.89 38.46 10.91
CA ALA A 21 -11.86 36.98 10.99
C ALA A 21 -11.73 36.48 9.55
N MET A 22 -10.51 36.03 9.17
CA MET A 22 -10.30 35.28 7.95
C MET A 22 -11.06 33.96 8.12
N PHE A 23 -12.26 33.92 7.54
CA PHE A 23 -12.94 32.66 7.29
C PHE A 23 -12.08 31.90 6.25
N TRP A 24 -11.19 31.01 6.72
CA TRP A 24 -10.65 29.98 5.88
C TRP A 24 -11.82 29.08 5.49
N PRO A 25 -12.13 28.91 4.19
CA PRO A 25 -13.13 27.92 3.84
C PRO A 25 -12.65 26.58 4.41
N SER A 26 -13.45 25.99 5.28
CA SER A 26 -13.24 24.60 5.70
C SER A 26 -13.27 23.77 4.41
N ALA A 27 -12.17 23.08 4.09
CA ALA A 27 -12.16 22.14 2.98
C ALA A 27 -13.33 21.16 3.18
N ASP A 28 -14.05 20.87 2.09
CA ASP A 28 -15.12 19.88 2.15
C ASP A 28 -14.56 18.58 2.76
N PRO A 29 -15.33 17.93 3.65
CA PRO A 29 -14.87 16.72 4.29
C PRO A 29 -14.57 15.66 3.22
N VAL A 30 -13.39 15.05 3.32
CA VAL A 30 -12.99 13.96 2.43
C VAL A 30 -13.92 12.78 2.72
N ALA A 31 -14.60 12.26 1.70
CA ALA A 31 -15.45 11.09 1.86
C ALA A 31 -14.59 9.84 2.11
N ALA A 32 -14.99 9.03 3.10
CA ALA A 32 -14.35 7.74 3.31
C ALA A 32 -14.69 6.79 2.14
N PRO A 33 -13.69 6.06 1.61
CA PRO A 33 -13.93 5.08 0.54
C PRO A 33 -14.79 3.90 1.02
N GLU A 34 -15.43 3.20 0.08
CA GLU A 34 -16.15 1.96 0.37
C GLU A 34 -15.20 0.88 0.87
N THR A 35 -15.57 0.20 1.96
CA THR A 35 -14.79 -0.87 2.57
C THR A 35 -15.56 -2.17 2.66
N VAL A 36 -14.81 -3.26 2.80
CA VAL A 36 -15.31 -4.60 3.12
C VAL A 36 -14.77 -4.98 4.49
N LEU A 37 -15.66 -5.41 5.39
CA LEU A 37 -15.28 -5.95 6.69
C LEU A 37 -15.03 -7.46 6.57
N ILE A 38 -13.84 -7.89 6.94
CA ILE A 38 -13.42 -9.28 6.99
C ILE A 38 -13.26 -9.65 8.46
N ALA A 39 -13.97 -10.68 8.90
CA ALA A 39 -13.92 -11.11 10.28
C ALA A 39 -12.54 -11.64 10.68
N ALA A 40 -12.18 -11.46 11.94
CA ALA A 40 -10.98 -12.02 12.55
C ALA A 40 -10.85 -13.53 12.24
N ALA A 41 -9.66 -13.93 11.80
CA ALA A 41 -9.41 -15.32 11.42
C ALA A 41 -8.01 -15.77 11.82
N LEU A 42 -7.88 -17.06 12.14
CA LEU A 42 -6.60 -17.75 12.16
C LEU A 42 -6.38 -18.36 10.78
N HIS A 43 -5.29 -18.02 10.13
CA HIS A 43 -4.94 -18.57 8.81
C HIS A 43 -3.44 -18.86 8.74
N ASP A 44 -3.07 -19.76 7.85
CA ASP A 44 -1.67 -20.07 7.61
C ASP A 44 -1.07 -18.99 6.68
N TYR A 45 0.01 -18.38 7.16
CA TYR A 45 0.73 -17.35 6.43
C TYR A 45 2.18 -17.75 6.19
N ARG A 46 2.65 -17.62 4.96
CA ARG A 46 4.05 -17.79 4.61
C ARG A 46 4.76 -16.45 4.66
N PRO A 47 5.77 -16.29 5.55
CA PRO A 47 6.50 -15.03 5.67
C PRO A 47 7.15 -14.58 4.36
N ALA A 48 7.09 -13.27 4.10
CA ALA A 48 7.54 -12.64 2.87
C ALA A 48 9.07 -12.45 2.87
N GLY A 49 9.80 -13.18 2.03
CA GLY A 49 11.25 -12.98 1.94
C GLY A 49 12.04 -14.20 1.48
N GLU A 50 13.36 -14.15 1.69
CA GLU A 50 14.28 -15.22 1.35
C GLU A 50 14.73 -15.97 2.61
N PHE A 51 14.50 -17.28 2.65
CA PHE A 51 14.88 -18.14 3.76
C PHE A 51 15.86 -19.23 3.30
N ARG A 52 16.71 -19.67 4.23
CA ARG A 52 17.75 -20.66 3.93
C ARG A 52 17.70 -21.84 4.91
N GLN A 53 17.83 -23.02 4.37
CA GLN A 53 18.14 -24.23 5.14
C GLN A 53 19.58 -24.66 4.82
N GLY A 54 20.50 -24.40 5.74
CA GLY A 54 21.92 -24.50 5.46
C GLY A 54 22.34 -23.49 4.39
N THR A 55 22.85 -23.95 3.26
CA THR A 55 23.28 -23.11 2.12
C THR A 55 22.19 -22.92 1.05
N ARG A 56 21.09 -23.66 1.12
CA ARG A 56 20.03 -23.65 0.11
C ARG A 56 19.00 -22.58 0.40
N VAL A 57 18.57 -21.85 -0.62
CA VAL A 57 17.38 -21.01 -0.58
C VAL A 57 16.16 -21.92 -0.72
N VAL A 58 15.21 -21.75 0.19
CA VAL A 58 13.99 -22.57 0.28
C VAL A 58 12.79 -21.65 0.55
N ASP A 59 11.58 -22.16 0.26
CA ASP A 59 10.38 -21.49 0.70
C ASP A 59 10.27 -21.56 2.23
N ALA A 60 9.85 -20.46 2.85
CA ALA A 60 9.56 -20.47 4.28
C ALA A 60 8.41 -21.44 4.59
N PRO A 61 8.41 -22.10 5.76
CA PRO A 61 7.23 -22.83 6.21
C PRO A 61 6.07 -21.86 6.48
N PHE A 62 4.84 -22.39 6.44
CA PHE A 62 3.70 -21.66 6.92
C PHE A 62 3.75 -21.49 8.44
N GLU A 63 3.32 -20.32 8.92
CA GLU A 63 3.16 -20.02 10.33
C GLU A 63 1.69 -19.64 10.59
N PRO A 64 1.09 -20.09 11.72
CA PRO A 64 -0.22 -19.63 12.12
C PRO A 64 -0.22 -18.10 12.32
N HIS A 65 -1.11 -17.39 11.65
CA HIS A 65 -1.26 -15.95 11.77
C HIS A 65 -2.66 -15.60 12.25
N GLN A 66 -2.76 -14.95 13.41
CA GLN A 66 -4.02 -14.47 13.94
C GLN A 66 -4.28 -13.06 13.42
N ALA A 67 -5.17 -12.93 12.45
CA ALA A 67 -5.64 -11.65 11.98
C ALA A 67 -6.78 -11.12 12.85
N PRO A 68 -6.79 -9.84 13.26
CA PRO A 68 -7.97 -9.19 13.82
C PRO A 68 -9.02 -8.96 12.74
N ASP A 69 -10.19 -8.42 13.12
CA ASP A 69 -11.13 -7.88 12.15
C ASP A 69 -10.42 -6.88 11.26
N LEU A 70 -10.57 -7.04 9.94
CA LEU A 70 -9.92 -6.23 8.92
C LEU A 70 -10.95 -5.45 8.12
N GLU A 71 -10.80 -4.16 8.05
CA GLU A 71 -11.63 -3.31 7.20
C GLU A 71 -10.78 -2.78 6.04
N ILE A 72 -10.94 -3.37 4.86
CA ILE A 72 -10.15 -3.09 3.65
C ILE A 72 -10.96 -2.34 2.61
N MET A 73 -10.35 -1.41 1.87
CA MET A 73 -10.97 -0.76 0.72
C MET A 73 -11.44 -1.81 -0.29
N LYS A 74 -12.69 -1.69 -0.72
CA LYS A 74 -13.27 -2.58 -1.72
C LYS A 74 -12.53 -2.51 -3.05
N TYR A 75 -12.12 -1.31 -3.45
CA TYR A 75 -11.38 -1.05 -4.69
C TYR A 75 -9.97 -0.54 -4.40
N GLN A 76 -9.11 -0.63 -5.39
CA GLN A 76 -7.84 0.09 -5.43
C GLN A 76 -8.09 1.60 -5.42
N VAL A 77 -7.13 2.41 -4.97
CA VAL A 77 -7.23 3.88 -5.02
C VAL A 77 -7.28 4.32 -6.47
N SER A 78 -8.32 5.07 -6.84
CA SER A 78 -8.50 5.58 -8.19
C SER A 78 -7.60 6.79 -8.49
N GLN A 79 -7.39 7.07 -9.78
CA GLN A 79 -6.71 8.30 -10.21
C GLN A 79 -7.49 9.56 -9.80
N ALA A 80 -8.84 9.49 -9.77
CA ALA A 80 -9.67 10.59 -9.28
C ALA A 80 -9.42 10.85 -7.79
N ASP A 81 -9.43 9.81 -6.95
CA ASP A 81 -9.21 9.96 -5.51
C ASP A 81 -7.80 10.46 -5.20
N TYR A 82 -6.79 9.93 -5.90
CA TYR A 82 -5.42 10.39 -5.71
C TYR A 82 -5.24 11.85 -6.14
N ALA A 83 -5.91 12.28 -7.22
CA ALA A 83 -5.88 13.66 -7.67
C ALA A 83 -6.43 14.66 -6.64
N LEU A 84 -7.40 14.25 -5.81
CA LEU A 84 -7.88 15.06 -4.69
C LEU A 84 -6.76 15.32 -3.67
N CYS A 85 -5.98 14.30 -3.34
CA CYS A 85 -4.82 14.46 -2.46
C CYS A 85 -3.77 15.40 -3.07
N VAL A 86 -3.47 15.25 -4.37
CA VAL A 86 -2.53 16.12 -5.08
C VAL A 86 -3.02 17.58 -5.06
N ALA A 87 -4.31 17.81 -5.28
CA ALA A 87 -4.91 19.16 -5.27
C ALA A 87 -4.76 19.88 -3.92
N THR A 88 -4.68 19.13 -2.80
CA THR A 88 -4.41 19.72 -1.47
C THR A 88 -2.92 19.94 -1.20
N GLY A 89 -2.04 19.47 -2.07
CA GLY A 89 -0.58 19.52 -1.88
C GLY A 89 -0.04 18.45 -0.92
N ALA A 90 -0.88 17.53 -0.42
CA ALA A 90 -0.46 16.48 0.51
C ALA A 90 0.21 15.29 -0.21
N CYS A 91 -0.15 15.04 -1.46
CA CYS A 91 0.48 14.03 -2.30
C CYS A 91 1.27 14.68 -3.44
N PRO A 92 2.42 14.09 -3.84
CA PRO A 92 3.12 14.55 -5.03
C PRO A 92 2.33 14.18 -6.30
N PRO A 93 2.44 14.99 -7.38
CA PRO A 93 1.85 14.64 -8.65
C PRO A 93 2.57 13.41 -9.24
N THR A 94 1.80 12.55 -9.90
CA THR A 94 2.28 11.34 -10.55
C THR A 94 1.81 11.28 -12.00
N LEU A 95 2.47 10.45 -12.80
CA LEU A 95 2.00 10.17 -14.15
C LEU A 95 0.79 9.23 -14.06
N GLY A 96 -0.34 9.66 -14.57
CA GLY A 96 -1.55 8.85 -14.72
C GLY A 96 -1.97 8.78 -16.17
N SER A 97 -2.85 7.82 -16.50
CA SER A 97 -3.46 7.72 -17.83
C SER A 97 -4.51 8.79 -18.12
N GLY A 98 -4.88 9.60 -17.12
CA GLY A 98 -5.95 10.58 -17.19
C GLY A 98 -7.36 9.96 -17.12
N GLN A 99 -7.47 8.70 -16.71
CA GLN A 99 -8.74 7.97 -16.63
C GLN A 99 -9.20 7.88 -15.17
N ALA A 100 -10.13 8.73 -14.80
CA ALA A 100 -10.56 8.95 -13.41
C ALA A 100 -10.91 7.65 -12.65
N ASN A 101 -11.58 6.70 -13.29
CA ASN A 101 -12.03 5.43 -12.70
C ASN A 101 -11.04 4.26 -12.90
N HIS A 102 -9.76 4.55 -13.14
CA HIS A 102 -8.70 3.53 -13.19
C HIS A 102 -7.86 3.60 -11.91
N PRO A 103 -7.19 2.51 -11.51
CA PRO A 103 -6.30 2.55 -10.37
C PRO A 103 -5.17 3.55 -10.58
N GLN A 104 -4.77 4.22 -9.51
CA GLN A 104 -3.60 5.07 -9.52
C GLN A 104 -2.35 4.21 -9.59
N THR A 105 -1.51 4.46 -10.60
CA THR A 105 -0.21 3.80 -10.82
C THR A 105 0.92 4.85 -10.82
N ASN A 106 2.14 4.42 -11.09
CA ASN A 106 3.34 5.27 -11.05
C ASN A 106 3.55 5.94 -9.70
N ILE A 107 3.31 5.20 -8.63
CA ILE A 107 3.51 5.63 -7.24
C ILE A 107 4.54 4.72 -6.57
N ASN A 108 5.36 5.28 -5.68
CA ASN A 108 6.21 4.52 -4.80
C ASN A 108 5.54 4.36 -3.41
N LEU A 109 6.21 3.66 -2.49
CA LEU A 109 5.70 3.45 -1.14
C LEU A 109 5.40 4.78 -0.42
N ALA A 110 6.29 5.76 -0.54
CA ALA A 110 6.13 7.05 0.14
C ALA A 110 4.90 7.82 -0.37
N ASP A 111 4.60 7.73 -1.68
CA ASP A 111 3.40 8.31 -2.28
C ASP A 111 2.12 7.68 -1.71
N ALA A 112 2.10 6.34 -1.58
CA ALA A 112 0.97 5.60 -1.00
C ALA A 112 0.77 5.94 0.49
N VAL A 113 1.87 6.06 1.26
CA VAL A 113 1.83 6.47 2.67
C VAL A 113 1.36 7.92 2.82
N ALA A 114 1.79 8.83 1.94
CA ALA A 114 1.31 10.21 1.94
C ALA A 114 -0.20 10.29 1.71
N TYR A 115 -0.72 9.52 0.75
CA TYR A 115 -2.16 9.41 0.52
C TYR A 115 -2.91 8.85 1.74
N ALA A 116 -2.40 7.80 2.38
CA ALA A 116 -2.99 7.25 3.60
C ALA A 116 -3.06 8.29 4.74
N GLY A 117 -2.01 9.08 4.92
CA GLY A 117 -1.96 10.17 5.90
C GLY A 117 -2.97 11.29 5.59
N TRP A 118 -3.08 11.68 4.31
CA TRP A 118 -4.06 12.67 3.86
C TRP A 118 -5.50 12.18 4.08
N LEU A 119 -5.80 10.94 3.68
CA LEU A 119 -7.12 10.34 3.86
C LEU A 119 -7.47 10.21 5.35
N SER A 120 -6.49 9.84 6.18
CA SER A 120 -6.67 9.76 7.64
C SER A 120 -7.04 11.10 8.24
N THR A 121 -6.35 12.16 7.84
CA THR A 121 -6.62 13.52 8.30
C THR A 121 -7.98 14.02 7.85
N GLY A 122 -8.34 13.77 6.58
CA GLY A 122 -9.59 14.25 5.98
C GLY A 122 -10.84 13.53 6.49
N THR A 123 -10.71 12.23 6.82
CA THR A 123 -11.84 11.41 7.30
C THR A 123 -11.94 11.32 8.82
N GLY A 124 -10.86 11.64 9.55
CA GLY A 124 -10.75 11.39 10.99
C GLY A 124 -10.62 9.90 11.37
N LEU A 125 -10.37 9.03 10.40
CA LEU A 125 -10.18 7.57 10.55
C LEU A 125 -8.72 7.23 10.27
N LEU A 126 -8.18 6.17 10.88
CA LEU A 126 -6.80 5.78 10.66
C LEU A 126 -6.69 4.83 9.46
N TRP A 127 -6.10 5.31 8.37
CA TRP A 127 -5.85 4.54 7.15
C TRP A 127 -4.37 4.23 7.00
N ARG A 128 -4.06 3.02 6.55
CA ARG A 128 -2.69 2.56 6.27
C ARG A 128 -2.67 1.54 5.13
N LEU A 129 -1.49 1.25 4.61
CA LEU A 129 -1.32 0.10 3.74
C LEU A 129 -1.61 -1.20 4.51
N PRO A 130 -2.20 -2.22 3.86
CA PRO A 130 -2.31 -3.55 4.44
C PRO A 130 -0.91 -4.15 4.65
N THR A 131 -0.76 -5.00 5.62
CA THR A 131 0.35 -5.97 5.62
C THR A 131 0.13 -7.01 4.53
N ASP A 132 1.18 -7.72 4.16
CA ASP A 132 1.12 -8.82 3.21
C ASP A 132 0.15 -9.93 3.66
N ALA A 133 0.16 -10.24 4.96
CA ALA A 133 -0.77 -11.22 5.53
C ALA A 133 -2.24 -10.75 5.49
N GLU A 134 -2.50 -9.47 5.75
CA GLU A 134 -3.85 -8.89 5.65
C GLU A 134 -4.34 -8.86 4.20
N TRP A 135 -3.44 -8.54 3.26
CA TRP A 135 -3.79 -8.54 1.84
C TRP A 135 -4.13 -9.96 1.36
N LEU A 136 -3.33 -10.98 1.74
CA LEU A 136 -3.59 -12.38 1.39
C LEU A 136 -4.89 -12.89 2.01
N LEU A 137 -5.18 -12.53 3.27
CA LEU A 137 -6.47 -12.84 3.89
C LEU A 137 -7.63 -12.24 3.09
N ALA A 138 -7.51 -10.97 2.69
CA ALA A 138 -8.54 -10.28 1.90
C ALA A 138 -8.66 -10.81 0.47
N ALA A 139 -7.59 -11.37 -0.09
CA ALA A 139 -7.60 -11.96 -1.43
C ALA A 139 -8.37 -13.29 -1.49
N ALA A 140 -8.53 -13.98 -0.36
CA ALA A 140 -9.27 -15.23 -0.25
C ALA A 140 -8.82 -16.26 -1.31
N GLU A 141 -9.73 -16.78 -2.12
CA GLU A 141 -9.48 -17.77 -3.19
C GLU A 141 -8.55 -17.26 -4.30
N ARG A 142 -8.32 -15.95 -4.38
CA ARG A 142 -7.45 -15.31 -5.39
C ARG A 142 -6.02 -15.08 -4.88
N GLY A 143 -5.78 -15.29 -3.58
CA GLY A 143 -4.47 -15.09 -2.98
C GLY A 143 -3.45 -16.13 -3.42
N SER A 144 -2.22 -15.69 -3.69
CA SER A 144 -1.09 -16.57 -3.96
C SER A 144 0.20 -15.94 -3.44
N ASP A 145 0.99 -16.72 -2.71
CA ASP A 145 2.34 -16.31 -2.30
C ASP A 145 3.38 -16.56 -3.43
N ASP A 146 4.65 -16.35 -3.13
CA ASP A 146 5.77 -16.56 -4.04
C ASP A 146 6.41 -17.95 -3.94
N SER A 147 5.75 -18.91 -3.29
CA SER A 147 6.25 -20.28 -3.10
C SER A 147 6.45 -21.00 -4.43
N LEU A 148 7.57 -21.67 -4.56
CA LEU A 148 7.93 -22.47 -5.74
C LEU A 148 7.76 -23.98 -5.52
N GLY A 149 7.49 -24.40 -4.28
CA GLY A 149 7.31 -25.79 -3.90
C GLY A 149 8.62 -26.57 -3.65
N ALA A 150 8.45 -27.81 -3.20
CA ALA A 150 9.58 -28.65 -2.77
C ALA A 150 10.60 -28.96 -3.89
N GLU A 151 10.13 -29.06 -5.14
CA GLU A 151 11.00 -29.38 -6.28
C GLU A 151 12.01 -28.26 -6.59
N ALA A 152 11.65 -27.01 -6.30
CA ALA A 152 12.54 -25.87 -6.46
C ALA A 152 13.56 -25.74 -5.32
N ASN A 153 13.38 -26.47 -4.23
CA ASN A 153 14.23 -26.44 -3.02
C ASN A 153 15.44 -27.40 -3.08
N GLY A 154 15.79 -27.90 -4.27
CA GLY A 154 16.96 -28.80 -4.48
C GLY A 154 18.32 -28.12 -4.28
N ASP A 155 19.39 -28.92 -4.33
CA ASP A 155 20.78 -28.45 -4.11
C ASP A 155 21.33 -27.61 -5.27
N ASP A 156 20.68 -27.62 -6.42
CA ASP A 156 21.09 -26.86 -7.61
C ASP A 156 20.35 -25.50 -7.65
N PRO A 157 21.05 -24.38 -7.43
CA PRO A 157 20.46 -23.04 -7.45
C PRO A 157 19.78 -22.69 -8.79
N SER A 158 20.23 -23.29 -9.90
CA SER A 158 19.65 -23.05 -11.22
C SER A 158 18.21 -23.55 -11.32
N ARG A 159 17.86 -24.60 -10.60
CA ARG A 159 16.50 -25.16 -10.56
C ARG A 159 15.50 -24.15 -10.00
N ARG A 160 15.87 -23.45 -8.90
CA ARG A 160 15.02 -22.44 -8.30
C ARG A 160 14.83 -21.25 -9.26
N TRP A 161 15.89 -20.80 -9.92
CA TRP A 161 15.80 -19.75 -10.92
C TRP A 161 14.89 -20.14 -12.09
N ILE A 162 15.04 -21.36 -12.62
CA ILE A 162 14.17 -21.92 -13.68
C ILE A 162 12.71 -21.99 -13.21
N ALA A 163 12.47 -22.48 -11.98
CA ALA A 163 11.13 -22.57 -11.41
C ALA A 163 10.48 -21.19 -11.26
N THR A 164 11.23 -20.17 -10.79
CA THR A 164 10.77 -18.78 -10.76
C THR A 164 10.36 -18.30 -12.14
N TYR A 165 11.23 -18.47 -13.13
CA TYR A 165 10.95 -18.06 -14.51
C TYR A 165 9.72 -18.79 -15.08
N GLN A 166 9.62 -20.09 -14.90
CA GLN A 166 8.47 -20.88 -15.37
C GLN A 166 7.17 -20.45 -14.70
N ARG A 167 7.18 -20.17 -13.40
CA ARG A 167 6.02 -19.63 -12.68
C ARG A 167 5.60 -18.28 -13.22
N GLU A 168 6.54 -17.36 -13.42
CA GLU A 168 6.28 -16.05 -13.99
C GLU A 168 5.66 -16.15 -15.40
N VAL A 169 6.21 -16.99 -16.26
CA VAL A 169 5.67 -17.24 -17.59
C VAL A 169 4.25 -17.81 -17.53
N ALA A 170 4.01 -18.78 -16.63
CA ALA A 170 2.69 -19.39 -16.48
C ALA A 170 1.65 -18.37 -15.95
N LEU A 171 2.04 -17.52 -15.01
CA LEU A 171 1.15 -16.49 -14.44
C LEU A 171 0.90 -15.34 -15.41
N ARG A 172 1.85 -15.03 -16.29
CA ARG A 172 1.64 -14.03 -17.33
C ARG A 172 0.57 -14.45 -18.33
N GLY A 173 0.58 -15.70 -18.79
CA GLY A 173 -0.38 -16.23 -19.76
C GLY A 173 -0.61 -15.27 -20.92
N GLU A 174 -1.84 -15.10 -21.37
CA GLU A 174 -2.33 -14.00 -22.19
C GLU A 174 -2.62 -12.79 -21.29
N ALA A 175 -1.58 -12.22 -20.67
CA ALA A 175 -1.75 -11.17 -19.69
C ALA A 175 -2.33 -9.92 -20.36
N ASP A 176 -3.47 -9.46 -19.85
CA ASP A 176 -3.92 -8.11 -20.09
C ASP A 176 -2.99 -7.16 -19.32
N LEU A 177 -2.16 -6.45 -20.07
CA LEU A 177 -1.07 -5.66 -19.50
C LEU A 177 -1.48 -4.23 -19.14
N GLU A 178 -2.68 -3.79 -19.56
CA GLU A 178 -3.12 -2.43 -19.33
C GLU A 178 -4.08 -2.36 -18.12
N PRO A 179 -3.98 -1.32 -17.28
CA PRO A 179 -4.95 -1.11 -16.22
C PRO A 179 -6.36 -0.88 -16.78
N HIS A 180 -7.35 -1.49 -16.14
CA HIS A 180 -8.78 -1.39 -16.44
C HIS A 180 -9.53 -0.54 -15.42
N PRO A 181 -10.76 -0.11 -15.71
CA PRO A 181 -11.62 0.52 -14.73
C PRO A 181 -11.77 -0.35 -13.47
N LEU A 182 -11.85 0.30 -12.31
CA LEU A 182 -12.08 -0.39 -11.03
C LEU A 182 -13.30 -1.30 -11.10
N GLY A 183 -13.18 -2.51 -10.57
CA GLY A 183 -14.20 -3.54 -10.58
C GLY A 183 -14.23 -4.42 -11.85
N TYR A 184 -13.35 -4.18 -12.81
CA TYR A 184 -13.33 -4.92 -14.09
C TYR A 184 -13.13 -6.43 -13.90
N PHE A 185 -12.26 -6.83 -12.99
CA PHE A 185 -11.98 -8.25 -12.70
C PHE A 185 -12.96 -8.86 -11.69
N GLY A 186 -13.99 -8.10 -11.29
CA GLY A 186 -15.06 -8.57 -10.41
C GLY A 186 -14.66 -8.72 -8.95
N LEU A 187 -15.59 -9.26 -8.16
CA LEU A 187 -15.41 -9.47 -6.72
C LEU A 187 -14.89 -10.88 -6.44
N ASN A 188 -14.10 -11.02 -5.38
CA ASN A 188 -13.77 -12.31 -4.80
C ASN A 188 -14.89 -12.79 -3.84
N ASP A 189 -14.72 -13.96 -3.22
CA ASP A 189 -15.72 -14.55 -2.32
C ASP A 189 -16.02 -13.69 -1.07
N LEU A 190 -15.12 -12.77 -0.70
CA LEU A 190 -15.31 -11.83 0.41
C LEU A 190 -15.91 -10.48 -0.04
N GLY A 191 -16.14 -10.28 -1.34
CA GLY A 191 -16.71 -9.04 -1.89
C GLY A 191 -15.67 -7.93 -2.15
N VAL A 192 -14.37 -8.23 -2.10
CA VAL A 192 -13.31 -7.30 -2.45
C VAL A 192 -13.04 -7.36 -3.95
N ALA A 193 -13.02 -6.20 -4.61
CA ALA A 193 -12.86 -6.10 -6.06
C ALA A 193 -11.39 -6.19 -6.50
N ASP A 194 -11.17 -6.73 -7.70
CA ASP A 194 -9.91 -6.75 -8.44
C ASP A 194 -8.72 -7.37 -7.69
N MET A 195 -8.96 -8.19 -6.65
CA MET A 195 -7.88 -8.89 -5.95
C MET A 195 -7.14 -9.81 -6.93
N ALA A 196 -5.82 -9.79 -6.87
CA ALA A 196 -4.91 -10.48 -7.78
C ALA A 196 -5.10 -10.13 -9.28
N GLY A 197 -5.77 -9.00 -9.56
CA GLY A 197 -6.02 -8.48 -10.91
C GLY A 197 -5.72 -6.98 -11.01
N ASN A 198 -5.89 -6.42 -12.19
CA ASN A 198 -5.73 -5.02 -12.54
C ASN A 198 -4.27 -4.53 -12.36
N VAL A 199 -3.90 -4.15 -11.14
CA VAL A 199 -2.55 -3.70 -10.80
C VAL A 199 -1.99 -4.44 -9.59
N TRP A 200 -0.68 -4.48 -9.47
CA TRP A 200 -0.01 -4.93 -8.25
C TRP A 200 -0.17 -3.88 -7.16
N GLU A 201 -0.16 -4.29 -5.90
CA GLU A 201 -0.50 -3.43 -4.78
C GLU A 201 0.61 -3.39 -3.73
N TRP A 202 0.99 -2.18 -3.32
CA TRP A 202 1.92 -1.97 -2.21
C TRP A 202 1.36 -2.53 -0.90
N THR A 203 2.23 -3.21 -0.15
CA THR A 203 1.97 -3.59 1.24
C THR A 203 2.95 -2.91 2.20
N ALA A 204 2.61 -2.89 3.48
CA ALA A 204 3.49 -2.37 4.53
C ALA A 204 4.62 -3.36 4.90
N THR A 205 4.59 -4.60 4.40
CA THR A 205 5.50 -5.66 4.83
C THR A 205 6.89 -5.51 4.23
N CYS A 206 7.91 -5.45 5.09
CA CYS A 206 9.31 -5.44 4.70
C CYS A 206 9.76 -6.82 4.20
N PHE A 207 10.68 -6.84 3.24
CA PHE A 207 11.38 -8.07 2.86
C PHE A 207 12.10 -8.68 4.07
N GLN A 208 11.99 -9.99 4.24
CA GLN A 208 12.62 -10.72 5.33
C GLN A 208 13.73 -11.63 4.83
N ASN A 209 14.76 -11.77 5.66
CA ASN A 209 15.78 -12.80 5.48
C ASN A 209 15.81 -13.67 6.72
N GLY A 210 16.03 -14.97 6.55
CA GLY A 210 16.07 -15.86 7.68
C GLY A 210 16.72 -17.20 7.38
N THR A 211 16.88 -17.98 8.45
CA THR A 211 17.31 -19.38 8.36
C THR A 211 16.26 -20.27 8.98
N LEU A 212 16.10 -21.46 8.43
CA LEU A 212 15.24 -22.47 9.00
C LEU A 212 16.02 -23.36 9.99
N THR A 213 15.29 -24.03 10.85
CA THR A 213 15.81 -25.13 11.66
C THR A 213 16.44 -26.22 10.75
N PRO A 214 17.32 -27.08 11.26
CA PRO A 214 17.89 -28.18 10.47
C PRO A 214 16.81 -29.06 9.82
N GLY A 215 15.66 -29.25 10.48
CA GLY A 215 14.49 -29.99 9.95
C GLY A 215 13.73 -29.23 8.85
N GLY A 216 13.89 -27.91 8.73
CA GLY A 216 13.20 -27.08 7.76
C GLY A 216 11.74 -26.76 8.12
N ASP A 217 11.29 -27.14 9.29
CA ASP A 217 9.91 -27.06 9.76
C ASP A 217 9.56 -25.73 10.47
N ALA A 218 10.59 -24.97 10.87
CA ALA A 218 10.41 -23.69 11.55
C ALA A 218 11.50 -22.68 11.17
N ILE A 219 11.21 -21.40 11.38
CA ILE A 219 12.17 -20.32 11.20
C ILE A 219 13.02 -20.18 12.46
N ALA A 220 14.33 -20.39 12.33
CA ALA A 220 15.29 -20.27 13.43
C ALA A 220 15.78 -18.83 13.64
N THR A 221 16.02 -18.09 12.56
CA THR A 221 16.40 -16.66 12.62
C THR A 221 15.61 -15.84 11.62
N ARG A 222 15.38 -14.57 11.93
CA ARG A 222 14.65 -13.63 11.07
C ARG A 222 15.21 -12.22 11.22
N SER A 223 15.38 -11.53 10.10
CA SER A 223 15.66 -10.10 10.03
C SER A 223 14.82 -9.46 8.94
N SER A 224 14.54 -8.15 9.08
CA SER A 224 13.73 -7.41 8.12
C SER A 224 14.54 -6.30 7.45
N TYR A 225 14.36 -6.14 6.16
CA TYR A 225 14.94 -5.08 5.36
C TYR A 225 13.84 -4.25 4.69
N CYS A 226 13.58 -3.05 5.22
CA CYS A 226 12.42 -2.24 4.82
C CYS A 226 12.68 -1.34 3.59
N GLY A 227 13.89 -1.30 3.03
CA GLY A 227 14.15 -0.70 1.73
C GLY A 227 13.57 -1.49 0.54
N VAL A 228 13.09 -2.72 0.82
CA VAL A 228 12.35 -3.57 -0.13
C VAL A 228 11.06 -4.01 0.53
N ARG A 229 9.97 -3.93 -0.20
CA ARG A 229 8.62 -4.27 0.29
C ARG A 229 8.02 -5.42 -0.49
N ALA A 230 7.23 -6.22 0.19
CA ALA A 230 6.33 -7.13 -0.47
C ALA A 230 5.25 -6.33 -1.19
N VAL A 231 4.98 -6.70 -2.43
CA VAL A 231 3.83 -6.22 -3.21
C VAL A 231 3.02 -7.43 -3.64
N GLN A 232 1.72 -7.25 -3.77
CA GLN A 232 0.81 -8.34 -4.09
C GLN A 232 0.08 -8.09 -5.41
N GLY A 233 -0.12 -9.16 -6.16
CA GLY A 233 -0.82 -9.17 -7.43
C GLY A 233 -1.19 -10.61 -7.79
N LYS A 234 -0.81 -11.10 -8.96
CA LYS A 234 -0.98 -12.50 -9.37
C LYS A 234 -0.25 -13.48 -8.45
N HIS A 235 0.81 -13.01 -7.81
CA HIS A 235 1.53 -13.65 -6.71
C HIS A 235 2.26 -12.56 -5.92
N ARG A 236 2.98 -12.91 -4.86
CA ARG A 236 3.85 -11.99 -4.15
C ARG A 236 5.09 -11.68 -4.99
N ALA A 237 5.50 -10.40 -5.00
CA ALA A 237 6.78 -9.96 -5.52
C ALA A 237 7.43 -8.97 -4.53
N PHE A 238 8.67 -8.55 -4.82
CA PHE A 238 9.44 -7.65 -3.96
C PHE A 238 9.94 -6.46 -4.76
N VAL A 239 9.65 -5.25 -4.29
CA VAL A 239 9.99 -4.01 -4.98
C VAL A 239 10.69 -3.06 -4.02
N ILE A 240 11.73 -2.37 -4.54
CA ILE A 240 12.43 -1.33 -3.80
C ILE A 240 11.46 -0.16 -3.56
N ASP A 241 11.39 0.35 -2.34
CA ASP A 241 10.34 1.24 -1.84
C ASP A 241 10.22 2.59 -2.56
N PHE A 242 11.31 3.09 -3.20
CA PHE A 242 11.32 4.35 -3.94
C PHE A 242 10.98 4.22 -5.43
N ILE A 243 10.80 3.01 -5.96
CA ILE A 243 10.48 2.77 -7.37
C ILE A 243 9.01 3.13 -7.64
N ARG A 244 8.76 3.96 -8.65
CA ARG A 244 7.42 4.30 -9.15
C ARG A 244 6.99 3.48 -10.36
N ASP A 245 7.92 3.28 -11.29
CA ASP A 245 7.68 2.43 -12.46
C ASP A 245 8.38 1.08 -12.28
N ALA A 246 7.63 0.08 -11.85
CA ALA A 246 8.14 -1.25 -11.58
C ALA A 246 8.74 -1.92 -12.82
N ARG A 247 8.29 -1.55 -14.02
CA ARG A 247 8.83 -2.03 -15.29
C ARG A 247 10.27 -1.55 -15.56
N SER A 248 10.68 -0.48 -14.89
CA SER A 248 12.04 0.09 -15.01
C SER A 248 13.11 -0.67 -14.22
N GLY A 249 12.78 -1.82 -13.65
CA GLY A 249 13.77 -2.70 -12.98
C GLY A 249 13.82 -2.60 -11.47
N GLY A 250 12.69 -2.30 -10.82
CA GLY A 250 12.61 -2.19 -9.38
C GLY A 250 12.47 -3.49 -8.61
N CYS A 251 12.44 -4.65 -9.26
CA CYS A 251 12.23 -5.92 -8.57
C CYS A 251 13.55 -6.49 -8.03
N ALA A 252 13.57 -6.80 -6.74
CA ALA A 252 14.73 -7.42 -6.08
C ALA A 252 14.88 -8.91 -6.42
N ALA A 253 13.81 -9.58 -6.89
CA ALA A 253 13.80 -10.98 -7.30
C ALA A 253 12.67 -11.23 -8.32
N GLY A 254 13.02 -11.77 -9.49
CA GLY A 254 12.08 -12.12 -10.54
C GLY A 254 11.75 -10.99 -11.52
N VAL A 255 10.66 -11.14 -12.26
CA VAL A 255 10.17 -10.16 -13.23
C VAL A 255 9.38 -9.08 -12.50
N PRO A 256 9.67 -7.78 -12.72
CA PRO A 256 8.95 -6.71 -12.03
C PRO A 256 7.46 -6.72 -12.41
N PRO A 257 6.57 -6.32 -11.47
CA PRO A 257 5.17 -6.08 -11.77
C PRO A 257 5.00 -5.05 -12.88
N ASP A 258 4.02 -5.24 -13.75
CA ASP A 258 3.81 -4.32 -14.89
C ASP A 258 3.33 -2.94 -14.39
N TYR A 259 2.37 -2.92 -13.46
CA TYR A 259 1.84 -1.70 -12.87
C TYR A 259 1.68 -1.85 -11.36
N LEU A 260 2.04 -0.80 -10.64
CA LEU A 260 2.03 -0.78 -9.18
C LEU A 260 1.12 0.33 -8.67
N GLY A 261 0.06 -0.07 -8.00
CA GLY A 261 -0.93 0.76 -7.33
C GLY A 261 -1.02 0.40 -5.85
N PHE A 262 -2.18 0.66 -5.23
CA PHE A 262 -2.40 0.33 -3.82
C PHE A 262 -3.87 0.40 -3.45
N ARG A 263 -4.22 -0.23 -2.33
CA ARG A 263 -5.43 -0.01 -1.54
C ARG A 263 -5.06 0.13 -0.08
N LEU A 264 -5.97 0.64 0.73
CA LEU A 264 -5.74 0.84 2.15
C LEU A 264 -6.65 -0.03 3.00
N VAL A 265 -6.23 -0.21 4.24
CA VAL A 265 -7.04 -0.75 5.32
C VAL A 265 -7.31 0.35 6.33
N ARG A 266 -8.45 0.25 7.01
CA ARG A 266 -8.84 1.14 8.09
C ARG A 266 -8.64 0.42 9.41
N ASP A 267 -7.82 0.98 10.29
CA ASP A 267 -7.71 0.48 11.65
C ASP A 267 -8.99 0.82 12.43
N GLN A 268 -9.51 -0.15 13.16
CA GLN A 268 -10.63 0.11 14.05
C GLN A 268 -10.16 0.98 15.22
N ALA A 269 -10.93 2.02 15.55
CA ALA A 269 -10.68 2.81 16.74
C ALA A 269 -10.73 1.88 17.97
N ARG A 270 -9.63 1.83 18.71
CA ARG A 270 -9.54 1.07 19.97
C ARG A 270 -10.35 1.73 21.07
#